data_0f37da059cf7792f49c774baf0c1d833
#
_entry.id   0f37da059cf7792f49c774baf0c1d833
#
_cell.length_a   1.000
_cell.length_b   1.000
_cell.length_c   1.000
_cell.angle_alpha   90.00
_cell.angle_beta   90.00
_cell.angle_gamma   90.00
#
_symmetry.space_group_name_H-M   'P 1'
#
loop_
_entity.id
_entity.type
_entity.pdbx_description
1 polymer ?
#
loop_
_entity_poly.entity_id
_entity_poly.type
_entity_poly.pdbx_seq_one_letter_code
_entity_poly.pdbx_strand_id
1 'polypeptide(L)'
;ALMNKKMLTAQQNRWYARQGRAATNYMADRAKAYHDSIDYYTNKYNSLLNGKWNHMMALAPGWTATYQKMPPVVTIDVPQKAEMRVFLPGQDSPLGKTTLNVLPCVNPYTRKISFIELYNVGNQEFAWSTKVSDSWIRLSKQSGTTLLQERIIISVDWDKVPIGERITGEIEIVSGNNIEKVYLPVFNPVYPTVSELKGWYVEDNGCVSINPGKYHRKVENKDIKIQVIEGLGYENQCIRLGEPIKPVQNPRRSKKAAKVEYDFYTFNAGSVTVYT
;
A
#
# COMPACT_ATOMS: atom_id res chain seq x y z
N ALA A 1 18.81 2.61 2.05
CA ALA A 1 17.91 1.42 2.08
C ALA A 1 17.73 0.85 3.50
N LEU A 2 18.81 0.50 4.24
CA LEU A 2 18.70 -0.10 5.59
C LEU A 2 18.00 0.81 6.60
N MET A 3 18.25 2.12 6.58
CA MET A 3 17.59 3.10 7.45
C MET A 3 16.06 3.03 7.29
N ASN A 4 15.57 3.07 6.07
CA ASN A 4 14.14 2.98 5.80
C ASN A 4 13.55 1.63 6.24
N LYS A 5 14.27 0.53 5.98
CA LYS A 5 13.86 -0.82 6.44
C LYS A 5 13.75 -0.86 7.97
N LYS A 6 14.75 -0.33 8.69
CA LYS A 6 14.71 -0.26 10.16
C LYS A 6 13.46 0.47 10.65
N MET A 7 13.21 1.68 10.13
CA MET A 7 12.09 2.52 10.57
C MET A 7 10.73 1.89 10.24
N LEU A 8 10.55 1.38 9.02
CA LEU A 8 9.32 0.73 8.59
C LEU A 8 9.05 -0.55 9.38
N THR A 9 10.09 -1.37 9.64
CA THR A 9 9.94 -2.61 10.41
C THR A 9 9.59 -2.34 11.87
N ALA A 10 10.19 -1.30 12.48
CA ALA A 10 9.82 -0.90 13.84
C ALA A 10 8.38 -0.34 13.91
N GLN A 11 7.94 0.39 12.88
CA GLN A 11 6.55 0.85 12.80
C GLN A 11 5.59 -0.35 12.65
N GLN A 12 5.93 -1.31 11.81
CA GLN A 12 5.16 -2.53 11.60
C GLN A 12 5.10 -3.39 12.88
N ASN A 13 6.21 -3.49 13.63
CA ASN A 13 6.23 -4.15 14.94
C ASN A 13 5.20 -3.56 15.89
N ARG A 14 5.16 -2.23 16.05
CA ARG A 14 4.20 -1.55 16.92
C ARG A 14 2.75 -1.74 16.47
N TRP A 15 2.54 -1.77 15.15
CA TRP A 15 1.23 -2.07 14.58
C TRP A 15 0.79 -3.50 14.90
N TYR A 16 1.68 -4.47 14.70
CA TYR A 16 1.42 -5.88 14.98
C TYR A 16 1.19 -6.15 16.48
N ALA A 17 1.92 -5.45 17.37
CA ALA A 17 1.71 -5.54 18.80
C ALA A 17 0.27 -5.13 19.21
N ARG A 18 -0.27 -4.08 18.60
CA ARG A 18 -1.68 -3.66 18.84
C ARG A 18 -2.69 -4.70 18.39
N GLN A 19 -2.34 -5.51 17.41
CA GLN A 19 -3.18 -6.59 16.89
C GLN A 19 -2.96 -7.93 17.62
N GLY A 20 -1.99 -8.01 18.52
CA GLY A 20 -1.62 -9.24 19.22
C GLY A 20 -1.03 -10.30 18.31
N ARG A 21 -0.42 -9.93 17.18
CA ARG A 21 0.14 -10.88 16.21
C ARG A 21 1.39 -11.57 16.76
N ALA A 22 1.47 -12.87 16.62
CA ALA A 22 2.68 -13.65 16.95
C ALA A 22 3.93 -13.15 16.22
N ALA A 23 3.76 -12.59 15.02
CA ALA A 23 4.84 -11.98 14.23
C ALA A 23 5.46 -10.71 14.85
N THR A 24 4.89 -10.16 15.94
CA THR A 24 5.39 -8.95 16.61
C THR A 24 6.86 -9.10 17.03
N ASN A 25 7.18 -10.18 17.72
CA ASN A 25 8.54 -10.39 18.23
C ASN A 25 9.54 -10.57 17.09
N TYR A 26 9.17 -11.29 16.05
CA TYR A 26 9.98 -11.42 14.85
C TYR A 26 10.27 -10.05 14.18
N MET A 27 9.30 -9.14 14.14
CA MET A 27 9.51 -7.78 13.61
C MET A 27 10.42 -6.94 14.50
N ALA A 28 10.35 -7.12 15.84
CA ALA A 28 11.28 -6.47 16.76
C ALA A 28 12.73 -6.89 16.47
N ASP A 29 12.97 -8.18 16.33
CA ASP A 29 14.30 -8.74 16.05
C ASP A 29 14.82 -8.30 14.67
N ARG A 30 13.97 -8.29 13.66
CA ARG A 30 14.34 -7.75 12.33
C ARG A 30 14.70 -6.27 12.36
N ALA A 31 13.99 -5.45 13.13
CA ALA A 31 14.30 -4.03 13.25
C ALA A 31 15.66 -3.81 13.91
N LYS A 32 16.00 -4.60 14.95
CA LYS A 32 17.31 -4.63 15.59
C LYS A 32 18.39 -5.06 14.60
N ALA A 33 18.18 -6.16 13.87
CA ALA A 33 19.15 -6.65 12.88
C ALA A 33 19.44 -5.62 11.77
N TYR A 34 18.44 -4.82 11.34
CA TYR A 34 18.70 -3.72 10.41
C TYR A 34 19.51 -2.58 11.05
N HIS A 35 19.29 -2.31 12.34
CA HIS A 35 20.09 -1.34 13.08
C HIS A 35 21.55 -1.77 13.17
N ASP A 36 21.81 -3.00 13.61
CA ASP A 36 23.15 -3.58 13.71
C ASP A 36 23.87 -3.61 12.35
N SER A 37 23.12 -3.88 11.28
CA SER A 37 23.66 -3.82 9.92
C SER A 37 24.09 -2.40 9.51
N ILE A 38 23.37 -1.36 9.95
CA ILE A 38 23.77 0.03 9.69
C ILE A 38 25.12 0.34 10.38
N ASP A 39 25.25 -0.05 11.66
CA ASP A 39 26.46 0.16 12.42
C ASP A 39 27.66 -0.61 11.84
N TYR A 40 27.42 -1.87 11.44
CA TYR A 40 28.44 -2.68 10.77
C TYR A 40 28.95 -2.01 9.48
N TYR A 41 28.06 -1.58 8.58
CA TYR A 41 28.49 -0.94 7.33
C TYR A 41 29.09 0.44 7.55
N THR A 42 28.63 1.19 8.54
CA THR A 42 29.22 2.48 8.92
C THR A 42 30.66 2.29 9.39
N ASN A 43 30.91 1.33 10.29
CA ASN A 43 32.23 1.03 10.79
C ASN A 43 33.15 0.49 9.68
N LYS A 44 32.63 -0.39 8.82
CA LYS A 44 33.35 -0.91 7.66
C LYS A 44 33.80 0.23 6.72
N TYR A 45 32.88 1.17 6.42
CA TYR A 45 33.23 2.33 5.59
C TYR A 45 34.26 3.20 6.23
N ASN A 46 34.13 3.52 7.52
CA ASN A 46 35.06 4.39 8.25
C ASN A 46 36.48 3.79 8.36
N SER A 47 36.60 2.46 8.28
CA SER A 47 37.92 1.77 8.32
C SER A 47 38.58 1.64 6.96
N LEU A 48 37.93 1.99 5.86
CA LEU A 48 38.50 1.90 4.52
C LEU A 48 39.77 2.75 4.39
N LEU A 49 40.77 2.25 3.67
CA LEU A 49 42.05 2.92 3.41
C LEU A 49 42.69 3.42 4.70
N ASN A 50 42.81 2.55 5.71
CA ASN A 50 43.40 2.84 7.02
C ASN A 50 42.73 4.03 7.75
N GLY A 51 41.40 4.15 7.56
CA GLY A 51 40.62 5.20 8.23
C GLY A 51 40.63 6.55 7.50
N LYS A 52 41.05 6.63 6.25
CA LYS A 52 41.04 7.88 5.47
C LYS A 52 39.64 8.53 5.43
N TRP A 53 38.58 7.72 5.46
CA TRP A 53 37.20 8.17 5.41
C TRP A 53 36.49 8.15 6.77
N ASN A 54 37.29 8.01 7.86
CA ASN A 54 36.71 7.99 9.20
C ASN A 54 35.92 9.27 9.47
N HIS A 55 34.77 9.14 10.13
CA HIS A 55 33.78 10.19 10.39
C HIS A 55 33.01 10.75 9.18
N MET A 56 33.33 10.35 7.95
CA MET A 56 32.55 10.79 6.77
C MET A 56 31.10 10.26 6.78
N MET A 57 30.87 9.09 7.41
CA MET A 57 29.55 8.51 7.60
C MET A 57 28.97 8.80 9.00
N ALA A 58 29.63 9.64 9.79
CA ALA A 58 29.07 10.12 11.04
C ALA A 58 27.98 11.13 10.75
N LEU A 59 26.76 10.84 11.21
CA LEU A 59 25.66 11.80 11.11
C LEU A 59 25.90 12.96 12.09
N ALA A 60 25.62 14.17 11.65
CA ALA A 60 25.75 15.34 12.49
C ALA A 60 24.89 15.22 13.78
N PRO A 61 25.36 15.70 14.92
CA PRO A 61 24.58 15.74 16.15
C PRO A 61 23.32 16.61 15.96
N GLY A 62 22.29 16.36 16.75
CA GLY A 62 21.06 17.12 16.72
C GLY A 62 19.86 16.31 16.21
N TRP A 63 18.97 16.94 15.45
CA TRP A 63 17.74 16.30 14.97
C TRP A 63 17.98 15.04 14.11
N THR A 64 19.10 14.95 13.43
CA THR A 64 19.52 13.77 12.66
C THR A 64 19.85 12.57 13.54
N ALA A 65 20.24 12.77 14.80
CA ALA A 65 20.51 11.69 15.74
C ALA A 65 19.32 10.76 15.98
N THR A 66 18.10 11.26 15.78
CA THR A 66 16.87 10.46 15.88
C THR A 66 16.85 9.30 14.88
N TYR A 67 17.38 9.51 13.67
CA TYR A 67 17.44 8.46 12.65
C TYR A 67 18.54 7.42 12.92
N GLN A 68 19.58 7.78 13.67
CA GLN A 68 20.64 6.84 14.04
C GLN A 68 20.20 5.89 15.14
N LYS A 69 19.43 6.37 16.10
CA LYS A 69 18.98 5.57 17.24
C LYS A 69 18.10 4.41 16.77
N MET A 70 18.13 3.35 17.55
CA MET A 70 17.14 2.28 17.41
C MET A 70 15.75 2.85 17.77
N PRO A 71 14.76 2.79 16.86
CA PRO A 71 13.41 3.17 17.20
C PRO A 71 12.82 2.21 18.23
N PRO A 72 11.89 2.66 19.09
CA PRO A 72 11.27 1.79 20.08
C PRO A 72 10.54 0.64 19.38
N VAL A 73 10.77 -0.56 19.89
CA VAL A 73 10.08 -1.80 19.51
C VAL A 73 9.38 -2.38 20.72
N VAL A 74 8.33 -3.17 20.47
CA VAL A 74 7.51 -3.83 21.48
C VAL A 74 7.67 -5.33 21.34
N THR A 75 7.74 -6.05 22.46
CA THR A 75 7.59 -7.50 22.52
C THR A 75 6.30 -7.84 23.26
N ILE A 76 5.69 -8.95 22.91
CA ILE A 76 4.46 -9.45 23.52
C ILE A 76 4.65 -10.90 23.95
N ASP A 77 3.87 -11.32 24.94
CA ASP A 77 3.74 -12.73 25.27
C ASP A 77 2.85 -13.41 24.23
N VAL A 78 3.36 -14.46 23.60
CA VAL A 78 2.64 -15.22 22.58
C VAL A 78 2.15 -16.53 23.20
N PRO A 79 0.82 -16.73 23.34
CA PRO A 79 0.29 -17.92 24.01
C PRO A 79 0.53 -19.19 23.20
N GLN A 80 0.65 -20.32 23.92
CA GLN A 80 0.82 -21.65 23.32
C GLN A 80 -0.52 -22.20 22.78
N LYS A 81 -0.96 -21.64 21.66
CA LYS A 81 -2.18 -22.06 20.95
C LYS A 81 -2.10 -21.74 19.47
N ALA A 82 -2.98 -22.34 18.69
CA ALA A 82 -3.24 -21.98 17.31
C ALA A 82 -4.52 -21.13 17.28
N GLU A 83 -4.43 -19.87 16.85
CA GLU A 83 -5.61 -19.00 16.74
C GLU A 83 -5.48 -18.07 15.53
N MET A 84 -6.28 -18.35 14.52
CA MET A 84 -6.37 -17.54 13.31
C MET A 84 -7.15 -16.26 13.58
N ARG A 85 -6.65 -15.14 13.07
CA ARG A 85 -7.41 -13.90 12.85
C ARG A 85 -7.20 -13.37 11.44
N VAL A 86 -8.10 -12.50 11.04
CA VAL A 86 -8.14 -11.93 9.70
C VAL A 86 -7.90 -10.41 9.77
N PHE A 87 -7.12 -9.90 8.84
CA PHE A 87 -6.93 -8.47 8.61
C PHE A 87 -7.28 -8.14 7.15
N LEU A 88 -7.97 -7.02 6.95
CA LEU A 88 -8.35 -6.51 5.63
C LEU A 88 -7.74 -5.13 5.38
N PRO A 89 -7.41 -4.79 4.11
CA PRO A 89 -6.95 -3.45 3.76
C PRO A 89 -7.97 -2.37 4.14
N GLY A 90 -7.47 -1.22 4.61
CA GLY A 90 -8.32 -0.09 5.00
C GLY A 90 -8.90 -0.19 6.41
N GLN A 91 -8.56 -1.22 7.17
CA GLN A 91 -8.97 -1.34 8.57
C GLN A 91 -7.84 -0.91 9.52
N ASP A 92 -8.14 0.03 10.41
CA ASP A 92 -7.17 0.54 11.38
C ASP A 92 -7.04 -0.33 12.64
N SER A 93 -8.04 -1.16 12.91
CA SER A 93 -8.08 -2.03 14.10
C SER A 93 -8.20 -3.50 13.71
N PRO A 94 -7.74 -4.42 14.59
CA PRO A 94 -8.12 -5.82 14.46
C PRO A 94 -9.63 -5.92 14.46
N LEU A 95 -10.16 -6.84 13.66
CA LEU A 95 -11.60 -7.07 13.55
C LEU A 95 -12.21 -7.26 14.94
N GLY A 96 -13.05 -6.32 15.34
CA GLY A 96 -13.96 -6.53 16.47
C GLY A 96 -15.07 -7.48 16.06
N LYS A 97 -15.59 -8.23 17.00
CA LYS A 97 -16.69 -9.22 16.77
C LYS A 97 -17.99 -8.62 16.19
N THR A 98 -18.06 -7.32 15.97
CA THR A 98 -19.26 -6.57 15.59
C THR A 98 -19.17 -5.86 14.24
N THR A 99 -18.05 -5.88 13.55
CA THR A 99 -17.89 -5.23 12.23
C THR A 99 -17.95 -6.26 11.12
N LEU A 100 -18.74 -5.96 10.08
CA LEU A 100 -18.72 -6.75 8.85
C LEU A 100 -17.32 -6.64 8.20
N ASN A 101 -16.77 -7.78 7.84
CA ASN A 101 -15.50 -7.87 7.15
C ASN A 101 -15.70 -7.55 5.67
N VAL A 102 -15.71 -6.28 5.31
CA VAL A 102 -15.94 -5.82 3.94
C VAL A 102 -14.64 -5.28 3.36
N LEU A 103 -14.28 -5.79 2.20
CA LEU A 103 -13.16 -5.29 1.41
C LEU A 103 -13.54 -3.99 0.68
N PRO A 104 -12.56 -3.16 0.29
CA PRO A 104 -12.83 -2.07 -0.63
C PRO A 104 -13.51 -2.57 -1.92
N CYS A 105 -14.47 -1.81 -2.43
CA CYS A 105 -15.18 -2.14 -3.64
C CYS A 105 -14.21 -2.20 -4.84
N VAL A 106 -14.37 -3.20 -5.69
CA VAL A 106 -13.57 -3.33 -6.92
C VAL A 106 -14.43 -3.09 -8.16
N ASN A 107 -13.80 -2.61 -9.24
CA ASN A 107 -14.48 -2.27 -10.48
C ASN A 107 -13.66 -2.70 -11.72
N PRO A 108 -14.27 -2.87 -12.90
CA PRO A 108 -13.59 -3.35 -14.10
C PRO A 108 -12.68 -2.30 -14.75
N TYR A 109 -12.78 -1.03 -14.37
CA TYR A 109 -12.01 0.07 -14.95
C TYR A 109 -10.60 0.14 -14.38
N THR A 110 -10.47 0.02 -13.05
CA THR A 110 -9.19 0.06 -12.34
C THR A 110 -8.61 -1.33 -12.13
N ARG A 111 -9.44 -2.35 -12.08
CA ARG A 111 -9.08 -3.77 -11.87
C ARG A 111 -8.12 -3.98 -10.70
N LYS A 112 -8.31 -3.21 -9.64
CA LYS A 112 -7.47 -3.33 -8.44
C LYS A 112 -7.60 -4.72 -7.84
N ILE A 113 -6.45 -5.28 -7.50
CA ILE A 113 -6.38 -6.50 -6.68
C ILE A 113 -6.49 -6.12 -5.21
N SER A 114 -7.17 -6.98 -4.45
CA SER A 114 -7.26 -6.86 -2.99
C SER A 114 -6.53 -8.02 -2.32
N PHE A 115 -6.51 -8.05 -1.01
CA PHE A 115 -5.95 -9.17 -0.27
C PHE A 115 -6.65 -9.35 1.08
N ILE A 116 -6.54 -10.57 1.59
CA ILE A 116 -6.84 -10.94 2.97
C ILE A 116 -5.53 -11.36 3.61
N GLU A 117 -5.26 -10.94 4.82
CA GLU A 117 -4.09 -11.40 5.56
C GLU A 117 -4.56 -12.21 6.77
N LEU A 118 -4.23 -13.50 6.76
CA LEU A 118 -4.43 -14.40 7.90
C LEU A 118 -3.23 -14.26 8.82
N TYR A 119 -3.45 -14.17 10.12
CA TYR A 119 -2.38 -14.10 11.08
C TYR A 119 -2.68 -14.86 12.35
N ASN A 120 -1.63 -15.31 13.01
CA ASN A 120 -1.69 -16.03 14.25
C ASN A 120 -1.52 -15.10 15.44
N VAL A 121 -2.31 -15.30 16.49
CA VAL A 121 -2.09 -14.68 17.80
C VAL A 121 -1.45 -15.65 18.82
N GLY A 122 -1.16 -16.89 18.40
CA GLY A 122 -0.45 -17.89 19.17
C GLY A 122 0.80 -18.41 18.47
N ASN A 123 1.52 -19.31 19.10
CA ASN A 123 2.79 -19.86 18.64
C ASN A 123 2.71 -21.26 18.01
N GLN A 124 1.49 -21.81 17.85
CA GLN A 124 1.26 -23.07 17.17
C GLN A 124 0.65 -22.85 15.79
N GLU A 125 1.05 -23.63 14.80
CA GLU A 125 0.52 -23.56 13.45
C GLU A 125 -0.97 -23.85 13.41
N PHE A 126 -1.68 -23.16 12.54
CA PHE A 126 -3.07 -23.45 12.19
C PHE A 126 -3.20 -23.80 10.70
N ALA A 127 -4.00 -24.83 10.42
CA ALA A 127 -4.44 -25.13 9.07
C ALA A 127 -5.67 -24.30 8.74
N TRP A 128 -5.80 -23.88 7.48
CA TRP A 128 -6.93 -23.10 7.02
C TRP A 128 -7.35 -23.51 5.60
N SER A 129 -8.60 -23.26 5.28
CA SER A 129 -9.16 -23.40 3.92
C SER A 129 -10.14 -22.28 3.62
N THR A 130 -10.38 -22.05 2.33
CA THR A 130 -11.32 -21.01 1.87
C THR A 130 -12.37 -21.61 0.95
N LYS A 131 -13.56 -21.00 0.98
CA LYS A 131 -14.63 -21.20 0.01
C LYS A 131 -15.07 -19.85 -0.52
N VAL A 132 -15.49 -19.80 -1.77
CA VAL A 132 -16.03 -18.61 -2.41
C VAL A 132 -17.47 -18.85 -2.85
N SER A 133 -18.34 -17.84 -2.73
CA SER A 133 -19.74 -17.93 -3.15
C SER A 133 -19.89 -17.97 -4.68
N ASP A 134 -18.96 -17.36 -5.40
CA ASP A 134 -19.08 -17.09 -6.82
C ASP A 134 -17.83 -17.47 -7.61
N SER A 135 -18.02 -17.97 -8.82
CA SER A 135 -16.93 -18.43 -9.69
C SER A 135 -16.07 -17.29 -10.27
N TRP A 136 -16.49 -16.03 -10.12
CA TRP A 136 -15.72 -14.87 -10.53
C TRP A 136 -14.68 -14.42 -9.49
N ILE A 137 -14.75 -14.92 -8.25
CA ILE A 137 -13.75 -14.65 -7.22
C ILE A 137 -12.57 -15.61 -7.40
N ARG A 138 -11.37 -15.06 -7.55
CA ARG A 138 -10.13 -15.82 -7.71
C ARG A 138 -9.21 -15.55 -6.52
N LEU A 139 -8.79 -16.61 -5.85
CA LEU A 139 -7.86 -16.57 -4.72
C LEU A 139 -6.52 -17.14 -5.13
N SER A 140 -5.43 -16.51 -4.68
CA SER A 140 -4.06 -17.01 -4.95
C SER A 140 -3.78 -18.34 -4.27
N LYS A 141 -4.48 -18.62 -3.17
CA LYS A 141 -4.40 -19.87 -2.39
C LYS A 141 -5.79 -20.20 -1.84
N GLN A 142 -6.12 -21.47 -1.80
CA GLN A 142 -7.41 -21.96 -1.27
C GLN A 142 -7.28 -22.66 0.08
N SER A 143 -6.08 -23.07 0.45
CA SER A 143 -5.77 -23.71 1.74
C SER A 143 -4.30 -23.58 2.07
N GLY A 144 -3.93 -23.84 3.31
CA GLY A 144 -2.56 -23.83 3.76
C GLY A 144 -2.41 -24.07 5.26
N THR A 145 -1.16 -24.01 5.73
CA THR A 145 -0.78 -24.02 7.13
C THR A 145 0.07 -22.81 7.42
N THR A 146 -0.21 -22.11 8.51
CA THR A 146 0.41 -20.83 8.82
C THR A 146 0.87 -20.76 10.27
N LEU A 147 2.16 -20.45 10.48
CA LEU A 147 2.72 -20.22 11.82
C LEU A 147 2.57 -18.74 12.22
N LEU A 148 2.95 -17.80 11.38
CA LEU A 148 2.93 -16.36 11.69
C LEU A 148 1.83 -15.63 10.96
N GLN A 149 1.94 -15.56 9.63
CA GLN A 149 0.95 -14.88 8.77
C GLN A 149 1.03 -15.36 7.33
N GLU A 150 -0.09 -15.29 6.62
CA GLU A 150 -0.22 -15.63 5.20
C GLU A 150 -1.10 -14.59 4.52
N ARG A 151 -0.71 -14.19 3.30
CA ARG A 151 -1.49 -13.26 2.49
C ARG A 151 -2.13 -13.98 1.32
N ILE A 152 -3.45 -13.87 1.21
CA ILE A 152 -4.26 -14.40 0.11
C ILE A 152 -4.61 -13.23 -0.80
N ILE A 153 -4.09 -13.23 -2.01
CA ILE A 153 -4.43 -12.23 -3.02
C ILE A 153 -5.77 -12.58 -3.64
N ILE A 154 -6.61 -11.57 -3.81
CA ILE A 154 -7.94 -11.67 -4.40
C ILE A 154 -7.93 -10.93 -5.73
N SER A 155 -8.33 -11.60 -6.77
CA SER A 155 -8.57 -11.03 -8.09
C SER A 155 -9.95 -11.42 -8.60
N VAL A 156 -10.44 -10.70 -9.60
CA VAL A 156 -11.79 -10.85 -10.15
C VAL A 156 -11.71 -11.27 -11.61
N ASP A 157 -12.43 -12.33 -11.94
CA ASP A 157 -12.67 -12.79 -13.32
C ASP A 157 -13.81 -11.96 -13.92
N TRP A 158 -13.48 -10.83 -14.52
CA TRP A 158 -14.43 -9.82 -14.98
C TRP A 158 -15.40 -10.34 -16.06
N ASP A 159 -15.02 -11.40 -16.79
CA ASP A 159 -15.89 -12.01 -17.82
C ASP A 159 -17.06 -12.79 -17.20
N LYS A 160 -17.00 -13.08 -15.91
CA LYS A 160 -18.02 -13.84 -15.16
C LYS A 160 -18.79 -13.00 -14.15
N VAL A 161 -18.37 -11.76 -13.93
CA VAL A 161 -19.07 -10.88 -12.99
C VAL A 161 -20.42 -10.46 -13.58
N PRO A 162 -21.53 -10.65 -12.88
CA PRO A 162 -22.82 -10.12 -13.32
C PRO A 162 -22.75 -8.61 -13.49
N ILE A 163 -23.61 -8.07 -14.37
CA ILE A 163 -23.79 -6.63 -14.47
C ILE A 163 -24.60 -6.16 -13.26
N GLY A 164 -24.14 -5.09 -12.61
CA GLY A 164 -24.83 -4.49 -11.46
C GLY A 164 -23.94 -3.49 -10.70
N GLU A 165 -24.58 -2.57 -10.01
CA GLU A 165 -23.88 -1.52 -9.23
C GLU A 165 -23.58 -1.95 -7.80
N ARG A 166 -24.22 -3.03 -7.31
CA ARG A 166 -24.13 -3.51 -5.92
C ARG A 166 -24.08 -5.02 -5.86
N ILE A 167 -23.03 -5.59 -6.43
CA ILE A 167 -22.79 -7.04 -6.37
C ILE A 167 -21.90 -7.29 -5.15
N THR A 168 -22.16 -8.36 -4.43
CA THR A 168 -21.34 -8.74 -3.29
C THR A 168 -21.06 -10.24 -3.35
N GLY A 169 -19.79 -10.61 -3.40
CA GLY A 169 -19.35 -11.99 -3.22
C GLY A 169 -18.91 -12.24 -1.78
N GLU A 170 -18.98 -13.48 -1.36
CA GLU A 170 -18.54 -13.94 -0.03
C GLU A 170 -17.33 -14.86 -0.15
N ILE A 171 -16.35 -14.65 0.73
CA ILE A 171 -15.21 -15.53 0.93
C ILE A 171 -15.28 -16.03 2.36
N GLU A 172 -15.48 -17.32 2.53
CA GLU A 172 -15.47 -17.99 3.82
C GLU A 172 -14.08 -18.56 4.07
N ILE A 173 -13.53 -18.31 5.26
CA ILE A 173 -12.22 -18.79 5.70
C ILE A 173 -12.44 -19.63 6.95
N VAL A 174 -11.98 -20.87 6.90
CA VAL A 174 -12.21 -21.85 7.97
C VAL A 174 -10.86 -22.30 8.53
N SER A 175 -10.75 -22.30 9.87
CA SER A 175 -9.61 -22.86 10.60
C SER A 175 -10.12 -23.53 11.87
N GLY A 176 -10.14 -24.86 11.88
CA GLY A 176 -10.79 -25.63 12.96
C GLY A 176 -12.27 -25.24 13.12
N ASN A 177 -12.65 -24.77 14.30
CA ASN A 177 -14.01 -24.29 14.59
C ASN A 177 -14.20 -22.78 14.31
N ASN A 178 -13.14 -22.09 13.91
CA ASN A 178 -13.21 -20.67 13.60
C ASN A 178 -13.59 -20.47 12.13
N ILE A 179 -14.67 -19.72 11.88
CA ILE A 179 -15.16 -19.38 10.56
C ILE A 179 -15.25 -17.86 10.47
N GLU A 180 -14.51 -17.30 9.52
CA GLU A 180 -14.53 -15.87 9.20
C GLU A 180 -15.12 -15.67 7.80
N LYS A 181 -16.04 -14.72 7.68
CA LYS A 181 -16.65 -14.34 6.40
C LYS A 181 -16.17 -12.96 5.99
N VAL A 182 -15.71 -12.86 4.75
CA VAL A 182 -15.24 -11.62 4.13
C VAL A 182 -16.09 -11.33 2.91
N TYR A 183 -16.59 -10.11 2.81
CA TYR A 183 -17.42 -9.65 1.71
C TYR A 183 -16.61 -8.82 0.71
N LEU A 184 -16.75 -9.14 -0.56
CA LEU A 184 -16.13 -8.43 -1.68
C LEU A 184 -17.20 -7.69 -2.49
N PRO A 185 -17.39 -6.38 -2.25
CA PRO A 185 -18.27 -5.56 -3.08
C PRO A 185 -17.66 -5.36 -4.47
N VAL A 186 -18.53 -5.42 -5.49
CA VAL A 186 -18.16 -5.21 -6.88
C VAL A 186 -19.12 -4.21 -7.51
N PHE A 187 -18.56 -3.23 -8.21
CA PHE A 187 -19.28 -2.29 -9.03
C PHE A 187 -19.00 -2.59 -10.51
N ASN A 188 -19.98 -3.17 -11.21
CA ASN A 188 -19.87 -3.53 -12.63
C ASN A 188 -21.08 -2.99 -13.40
N PRO A 189 -21.19 -1.68 -13.62
CA PRO A 189 -22.34 -1.06 -14.26
C PRO A 189 -22.41 -1.38 -15.77
N VAL A 190 -23.59 -1.26 -16.35
CA VAL A 190 -23.79 -1.41 -17.80
C VAL A 190 -23.05 -0.32 -18.58
N TYR A 191 -23.05 0.90 -18.03
CA TYR A 191 -22.54 2.10 -18.68
C TYR A 191 -21.87 3.04 -17.67
N PRO A 192 -20.80 3.74 -18.05
CA PRO A 192 -20.04 3.60 -19.31
C PRO A 192 -19.29 2.26 -19.39
N THR A 193 -19.04 1.79 -20.60
CA THR A 193 -18.24 0.58 -20.83
C THR A 193 -16.76 0.83 -20.54
N VAL A 194 -16.01 -0.23 -20.25
CA VAL A 194 -14.54 -0.14 -20.04
C VAL A 194 -13.83 0.42 -21.28
N SER A 195 -14.33 0.13 -22.48
CA SER A 195 -13.76 0.61 -23.74
C SER A 195 -13.96 2.11 -23.93
N GLU A 196 -15.06 2.68 -23.48
CA GLU A 196 -15.32 4.13 -23.57
C GLU A 196 -14.42 4.93 -22.63
N LEU A 197 -14.07 4.36 -21.50
CA LEU A 197 -13.16 5.01 -20.52
C LEU A 197 -11.70 4.58 -20.65
N LYS A 198 -11.35 3.93 -21.76
CA LYS A 198 -9.97 3.49 -21.99
C LYS A 198 -9.02 4.70 -22.03
N GLY A 199 -8.04 4.68 -21.13
CA GLY A 199 -7.05 5.76 -21.00
C GLY A 199 -7.47 6.90 -20.07
N TRP A 200 -8.70 6.93 -19.58
CA TRP A 200 -9.13 7.90 -18.58
C TRP A 200 -8.73 7.46 -17.18
N TYR A 201 -8.57 8.43 -16.28
CA TYR A 201 -8.53 8.15 -14.85
C TYR A 201 -9.95 8.00 -14.34
N VAL A 202 -10.26 6.86 -13.73
CA VAL A 202 -11.63 6.54 -13.32
C VAL A 202 -11.73 6.53 -11.81
N GLU A 203 -12.84 7.06 -11.30
CA GLU A 203 -13.18 7.03 -9.87
C GLU A 203 -13.18 5.60 -9.34
N ASP A 204 -12.58 5.43 -8.17
CA ASP A 204 -12.53 4.20 -7.43
C ASP A 204 -12.68 4.48 -5.93
N ASN A 205 -13.76 4.01 -5.32
CA ASN A 205 -14.08 4.24 -3.91
C ASN A 205 -14.07 5.75 -3.53
N GLY A 206 -14.65 6.59 -4.38
CA GLY A 206 -14.74 8.04 -4.12
C GLY A 206 -13.47 8.83 -4.37
N CYS A 207 -12.48 8.23 -4.97
CA CYS A 207 -11.19 8.87 -5.26
C CYS A 207 -10.74 8.63 -6.71
N VAL A 208 -10.16 9.64 -7.34
CA VAL A 208 -9.45 9.51 -8.62
C VAL A 208 -7.95 9.66 -8.36
N SER A 209 -7.20 8.58 -8.52
CA SER A 209 -5.74 8.59 -8.37
C SER A 209 -5.09 8.87 -9.72
N ILE A 210 -4.33 9.97 -9.80
CA ILE A 210 -3.72 10.43 -11.05
C ILE A 210 -2.19 10.32 -10.94
N ASN A 211 -1.57 9.57 -11.87
CA ASN A 211 -0.13 9.59 -12.02
C ASN A 211 0.30 10.86 -12.79
N PRO A 212 1.05 11.78 -12.17
CA PRO A 212 1.42 13.04 -12.81
C PRO A 212 2.22 12.85 -14.11
N GLY A 213 3.01 11.80 -14.23
CA GLY A 213 3.80 11.50 -15.42
C GLY A 213 3.00 11.04 -16.63
N LYS A 214 1.75 10.59 -16.41
CA LYS A 214 0.86 10.08 -17.46
C LYS A 214 -0.25 11.08 -17.79
N TYR A 215 0.12 12.29 -18.17
CA TYR A 215 -0.82 13.30 -18.61
C TYR A 215 -1.36 13.00 -20.02
N HIS A 216 -2.59 13.40 -20.31
CA HIS A 216 -3.22 13.22 -21.62
C HIS A 216 -2.74 14.27 -22.62
N ARG A 217 -2.62 15.52 -22.18
CA ARG A 217 -2.18 16.65 -22.99
C ARG A 217 -1.23 17.54 -22.23
N LYS A 218 -0.34 18.20 -22.94
CA LYS A 218 0.54 19.22 -22.36
C LYS A 218 0.61 20.44 -23.27
N VAL A 219 0.80 21.59 -22.66
CA VAL A 219 1.15 22.82 -23.32
C VAL A 219 2.44 23.34 -22.72
N GLU A 220 3.44 23.53 -23.54
CA GLU A 220 4.73 24.09 -23.16
C GLU A 220 4.88 25.49 -23.73
N ASN A 221 5.79 26.29 -23.20
CA ASN A 221 6.17 27.57 -23.78
C ASN A 221 7.71 27.69 -23.89
N LYS A 222 8.20 28.86 -24.27
CA LYS A 222 9.65 29.08 -24.48
C LYS A 222 10.47 28.93 -23.21
N ASP A 223 9.87 29.22 -22.05
CA ASP A 223 10.57 29.26 -20.75
C ASP A 223 10.38 27.97 -19.94
N ILE A 224 9.27 27.25 -20.15
CA ILE A 224 8.92 26.08 -19.39
C ILE A 224 8.71 24.87 -20.30
N LYS A 225 9.55 23.85 -20.08
CA LYS A 225 9.41 22.50 -20.63
C LYS A 225 8.96 21.56 -19.55
N ILE A 226 8.12 20.60 -19.91
CA ILE A 226 7.55 19.62 -19.00
C ILE A 226 8.38 18.33 -19.10
N GLN A 227 8.99 17.92 -18.02
CA GLN A 227 9.82 16.72 -17.95
C GLN A 227 9.18 15.71 -17.00
N VAL A 228 9.12 14.46 -17.43
CA VAL A 228 8.80 13.34 -16.57
C VAL A 228 10.11 12.86 -15.94
N ILE A 229 10.12 12.73 -14.61
CA ILE A 229 11.25 12.23 -13.84
C ILE A 229 10.87 10.85 -13.34
N GLU A 230 11.65 9.85 -13.79
CA GLU A 230 11.52 8.47 -13.36
C GLU A 230 12.20 8.24 -11.99
N GLY A 231 11.71 7.27 -11.24
CA GLY A 231 12.30 6.91 -9.96
C GLY A 231 11.85 7.77 -8.78
N LEU A 232 10.95 8.72 -8.99
CA LEU A 232 10.39 9.60 -7.96
C LEU A 232 8.87 9.51 -7.93
N GLY A 233 8.27 9.83 -6.77
CA GLY A 233 6.83 9.82 -6.58
C GLY A 233 6.26 8.44 -6.26
N TYR A 234 4.97 8.41 -5.94
CA TYR A 234 4.28 7.22 -5.46
C TYR A 234 4.23 6.09 -6.50
N GLU A 235 3.99 6.44 -7.78
CA GLU A 235 3.98 5.50 -8.90
C GLU A 235 5.28 5.52 -9.71
N ASN A 236 6.40 5.87 -9.06
CA ASN A 236 7.71 5.92 -9.68
C ASN A 236 7.87 6.96 -10.79
N GLN A 237 6.95 7.92 -10.87
CA GLN A 237 7.01 9.04 -11.80
C GLN A 237 6.53 10.33 -11.16
N CYS A 238 7.19 11.43 -11.45
CA CYS A 238 6.71 12.77 -11.17
C CYS A 238 6.97 13.70 -12.35
N ILE A 239 6.41 14.92 -12.34
CA ILE A 239 6.66 15.91 -13.36
C ILE A 239 7.40 17.11 -12.79
N ARG A 240 8.29 17.68 -13.60
CA ARG A 240 8.93 18.96 -13.36
C ARG A 240 8.46 19.96 -14.40
N LEU A 241 7.98 21.10 -13.94
CA LEU A 241 7.54 22.21 -14.78
C LEU A 241 8.64 23.27 -14.87
N GLY A 242 9.49 23.18 -15.87
CA GLY A 242 10.58 24.12 -16.11
C GLY A 242 11.81 23.92 -15.21
N GLU A 243 12.76 24.82 -15.36
CA GLU A 243 13.97 24.88 -14.53
C GLU A 243 13.71 25.71 -13.27
N PRO A 244 14.35 25.39 -12.12
CA PRO A 244 14.14 26.10 -10.85
C PRO A 244 14.44 27.59 -10.89
N ILE A 245 15.30 28.03 -11.81
CA ILE A 245 15.72 29.42 -11.98
C ILE A 245 14.82 30.24 -12.88
N LYS A 246 13.80 29.62 -13.50
CA LYS A 246 12.87 30.33 -14.38
C LYS A 246 11.81 31.09 -13.59
N PRO A 247 11.30 32.21 -14.09
CA PRO A 247 10.24 32.95 -13.41
C PRO A 247 8.99 32.12 -13.18
N VAL A 248 8.38 32.29 -12.01
CA VAL A 248 7.10 31.67 -11.68
C VAL A 248 6.02 32.19 -12.63
N GLN A 249 5.30 31.29 -13.27
CA GLN A 249 4.18 31.63 -14.13
C GLN A 249 2.87 31.56 -13.34
N ASN A 250 2.09 32.65 -13.44
CA ASN A 250 0.76 32.66 -12.85
C ASN A 250 -0.27 32.21 -13.90
N PRO A 251 -0.87 31.02 -13.77
CA PRO A 251 -1.81 30.50 -14.77
C PRO A 251 -3.09 31.33 -14.88
N ARG A 252 -3.46 32.09 -13.84
CA ARG A 252 -4.63 32.97 -13.86
C ARG A 252 -4.38 34.24 -14.68
N ARG A 253 -3.13 34.67 -14.85
CA ARG A 253 -2.74 35.90 -15.55
C ARG A 253 -2.19 35.65 -16.94
N SER A 254 -1.84 34.43 -17.29
CA SER A 254 -1.24 34.08 -18.58
C SER A 254 -1.96 32.94 -19.27
N LYS A 255 -2.66 33.22 -20.36
CA LYS A 255 -3.23 32.20 -21.25
C LYS A 255 -2.17 31.30 -21.90
N LYS A 256 -0.89 31.70 -21.84
CA LYS A 256 0.27 30.97 -22.40
C LYS A 256 1.07 30.25 -21.33
N ALA A 257 0.54 30.08 -20.10
CA ALA A 257 1.20 29.32 -19.06
C ALA A 257 1.33 27.85 -19.50
N ALA A 258 2.47 27.24 -19.16
CA ALA A 258 2.65 25.82 -19.36
C ALA A 258 1.68 25.04 -18.45
N LYS A 259 1.09 23.98 -18.97
CA LYS A 259 0.13 23.15 -18.24
C LYS A 259 0.15 21.70 -18.70
N VAL A 260 -0.30 20.83 -17.85
CA VAL A 260 -0.68 19.44 -18.15
C VAL A 260 -2.18 19.28 -17.92
N GLU A 261 -2.79 18.38 -18.66
CA GLU A 261 -4.23 18.11 -18.57
C GLU A 261 -4.45 16.60 -18.40
N TYR A 262 -5.37 16.26 -17.51
CA TYR A 262 -5.77 14.90 -17.21
C TYR A 262 -7.26 14.75 -17.42
N ASP A 263 -7.67 13.73 -18.19
CA ASP A 263 -9.06 13.36 -18.36
C ASP A 263 -9.43 12.34 -17.29
N PHE A 264 -10.49 12.60 -16.54
CA PHE A 264 -10.98 11.68 -15.53
C PHE A 264 -12.49 11.57 -15.58
N TYR A 265 -13.00 10.45 -15.06
CA TYR A 265 -14.42 10.17 -14.99
C TYR A 265 -14.82 9.90 -13.54
N THR A 266 -15.94 10.50 -13.12
CA THR A 266 -16.56 10.24 -11.81
C THR A 266 -17.96 9.68 -12.02
N PHE A 267 -18.34 8.70 -11.19
CA PHE A 267 -19.68 8.13 -11.20
C PHE A 267 -20.67 8.98 -10.43
N ASN A 268 -20.18 9.77 -9.49
CA ASN A 268 -21.00 10.61 -8.63
C ASN A 268 -20.73 12.09 -8.93
N ALA A 269 -21.82 12.88 -9.00
CA ALA A 269 -21.71 14.33 -9.05
C ALA A 269 -21.45 14.89 -7.66
N GLY A 270 -20.60 15.91 -7.55
CA GLY A 270 -20.31 16.54 -6.26
C GLY A 270 -19.11 17.47 -6.27
N SER A 271 -18.75 17.97 -5.11
CA SER A 271 -17.56 18.77 -4.91
C SER A 271 -16.31 17.88 -4.93
N VAL A 272 -15.26 18.35 -5.59
CA VAL A 272 -13.98 17.65 -5.70
C VAL A 272 -12.91 18.43 -4.94
N THR A 273 -12.17 17.73 -4.07
CA THR A 273 -10.96 18.26 -3.43
C THR A 273 -9.74 17.67 -4.13
N VAL A 274 -8.82 18.55 -4.58
CA VAL A 274 -7.58 18.13 -5.23
C VAL A 274 -6.44 18.17 -4.23
N TYR A 275 -5.73 17.05 -4.10
CA TYR A 275 -4.49 16.93 -3.33
C TYR A 275 -3.31 16.83 -4.29
N THR A 276 -2.25 17.62 -4.06
CA THR A 276 -1.04 17.65 -4.90
C THR A 276 0.22 17.44 -4.08
#